data_0d9b30a43d309c3607abbaea7d36d318
#
_entry.id   0d9b30a43d309c3607abbaea7d36d318
#
_cell.length_a   1.000
_cell.length_b   1.000
_cell.length_c   1.000
_cell.angle_alpha   90.00
_cell.angle_beta   90.00
_cell.angle_gamma   90.00
#
_symmetry.space_group_name_H-M   'P 1'
#
loop_
_entity.id
_entity.type
_entity.pdbx_description
1 polymer ?
#
loop_
_entity_poly.entity_id
_entity_poly.type
_entity_poly.pdbx_seq_one_letter_code
_entity_poly.pdbx_strand_id
1 'polypeptide(L)'
;PPTIITVAAISIITNLFDTFDRLMEFSKKHLNDPFILEGVQAVSARDAILREIFSNSLAHRDYSTGYVAKFVIEKDRMYTENGNLSHGHGELKLDGFEPFSKNPPIAKVFREVSLADELGSGMRNTYKYTKMYSGGVPEFIEGDVFKTIIPLSSAATSMVGPDGNQDTPQDNLQDTPQDNLQEKVNQVVYEKII
;
A
#
# COMPACT_ATOMS: atom_id res chain seq x y z
N PRO A 1 23.89 10.12 0.09
CA PRO A 1 22.89 9.25 -0.49
C PRO A 1 21.75 9.12 0.51
N PRO A 2 20.48 9.21 0.10
CA PRO A 2 19.38 9.04 1.02
C PRO A 2 19.45 7.61 1.59
N THR A 3 19.48 7.51 2.91
CA THR A 3 19.42 6.21 3.58
C THR A 3 17.99 5.71 3.42
N ILE A 4 17.80 4.74 2.55
CA ILE A 4 16.53 4.03 2.42
C ILE A 4 16.39 3.20 3.69
N ILE A 5 15.51 3.60 4.59
CA ILE A 5 15.18 2.82 5.78
C ILE A 5 14.02 1.92 5.38
N THR A 6 14.34 0.71 5.19
CA THR A 6 13.39 -0.34 4.94
C THR A 6 13.03 -1.08 6.19
N VAL A 7 11.82 -1.55 6.24
CA VAL A 7 11.23 -1.97 7.49
C VAL A 7 10.87 -3.44 7.56
N ALA A 8 10.33 -4.02 6.55
CA ALA A 8 10.02 -5.44 6.51
C ALA A 8 9.70 -5.89 5.09
N ALA A 9 9.87 -7.15 4.76
CA ALA A 9 9.46 -7.72 3.49
C ALA A 9 8.61 -8.96 3.74
N ILE A 10 7.54 -9.11 3.00
CA ILE A 10 6.70 -10.29 3.01
C ILE A 10 6.47 -10.75 1.57
N SER A 11 6.45 -12.06 1.34
CA SER A 11 6.06 -12.63 0.07
C SER A 11 4.68 -13.26 0.22
N ILE A 12 3.72 -12.83 -0.61
CA ILE A 12 2.35 -13.33 -0.58
C ILE A 12 2.10 -14.11 -1.85
N ILE A 13 1.78 -15.40 -1.70
CA ILE A 13 1.37 -16.30 -2.77
C ILE A 13 0.05 -16.91 -2.36
N THR A 14 -1.07 -16.29 -2.76
CA THR A 14 -2.41 -16.72 -2.38
C THR A 14 -3.45 -16.13 -3.33
N ASN A 15 -4.74 -16.39 -3.09
CA ASN A 15 -5.81 -15.75 -3.84
C ASN A 15 -5.90 -14.24 -3.58
N LEU A 16 -6.68 -13.52 -4.40
CA LEU A 16 -6.73 -12.06 -4.34
C LEU A 16 -7.32 -11.51 -3.03
N PHE A 17 -8.25 -12.22 -2.40
CA PHE A 17 -8.86 -11.80 -1.14
C PHE A 17 -7.88 -11.93 0.02
N ASP A 18 -7.26 -13.11 0.16
CA ASP A 18 -6.23 -13.32 1.18
C ASP A 18 -5.03 -12.38 0.96
N THR A 19 -4.69 -12.09 -0.30
CA THR A 19 -3.63 -11.11 -0.62
C THR A 19 -4.01 -9.74 -0.10
N PHE A 20 -5.23 -9.29 -0.36
CA PHE A 20 -5.74 -8.01 0.12
C PHE A 20 -5.69 -7.94 1.66
N ASP A 21 -6.20 -8.95 2.34
CA ASP A 21 -6.24 -8.99 3.80
C ASP A 21 -4.84 -8.97 4.41
N ARG A 22 -3.90 -9.76 3.86
CA ARG A 22 -2.50 -9.78 4.31
C ARG A 22 -1.78 -8.45 4.08
N LEU A 23 -2.05 -7.76 2.97
CA LEU A 23 -1.54 -6.42 2.71
C LEU A 23 -2.05 -5.41 3.74
N MET A 24 -3.34 -5.48 4.06
CA MET A 24 -3.94 -4.64 5.10
C MET A 24 -3.33 -4.91 6.48
N GLU A 25 -3.20 -6.18 6.89
CA GLU A 25 -2.59 -6.56 8.16
C GLU A 25 -1.13 -6.11 8.26
N PHE A 26 -0.35 -6.36 7.20
CA PHE A 26 1.02 -5.93 7.13
C PHE A 26 1.15 -4.41 7.30
N SER A 27 0.34 -3.66 6.57
CA SER A 27 0.36 -2.20 6.62
C SER A 27 0.01 -1.66 8.01
N LYS A 28 -0.97 -2.27 8.68
CA LYS A 28 -1.38 -1.89 10.06
C LYS A 28 -0.27 -2.08 11.09
N LYS A 29 0.66 -3.00 10.85
CA LYS A 29 1.83 -3.21 11.73
C LYS A 29 2.90 -2.15 11.55
N HIS A 30 2.93 -1.48 10.39
CA HIS A 30 4.02 -0.58 10.02
C HIS A 30 3.60 0.89 9.83
N LEU A 31 2.30 1.18 9.86
CA LEU A 31 1.76 2.51 9.68
C LEU A 31 0.82 2.87 10.83
N ASN A 32 1.08 3.99 11.46
CA ASN A 32 0.17 4.55 12.46
C ASN A 32 -1.16 4.96 11.84
N ASP A 33 -2.20 4.94 12.67
CA ASP A 33 -3.53 5.43 12.31
C ASP A 33 -3.90 6.62 13.21
N PRO A 34 -3.46 7.84 12.86
CA PRO A 34 -3.76 9.01 13.66
C PRO A 34 -5.28 9.25 13.68
N PHE A 35 -5.77 9.72 14.83
CA PHE A 35 -7.19 10.09 14.97
C PHE A 35 -7.52 11.25 14.04
N ILE A 36 -8.43 11.04 13.11
CA ILE A 36 -8.88 12.02 12.13
C ILE A 36 -10.41 12.11 12.18
N LEU A 37 -10.94 13.33 12.10
CA LEU A 37 -12.37 13.59 12.00
C LEU A 37 -12.72 14.04 10.57
N GLU A 38 -13.74 13.41 10.02
CA GLU A 38 -14.47 13.88 8.85
C GLU A 38 -15.84 14.38 9.30
N GLY A 39 -15.97 15.70 9.41
CA GLY A 39 -17.12 16.28 10.10
C GLY A 39 -17.15 15.87 11.57
N VAL A 40 -18.15 15.09 11.97
CA VAL A 40 -18.32 14.58 13.35
C VAL A 40 -17.98 13.10 13.48
N GLN A 41 -17.55 12.44 12.40
CA GLN A 41 -17.25 11.02 12.39
C GLN A 41 -15.74 10.79 12.43
N ALA A 42 -15.31 9.85 13.28
CA ALA A 42 -13.94 9.36 13.25
C ALA A 42 -13.73 8.48 12.02
N VAL A 43 -12.67 8.75 11.26
CA VAL A 43 -12.31 7.99 10.08
C VAL A 43 -10.85 7.54 10.14
N SER A 44 -10.58 6.31 9.67
CA SER A 44 -9.24 5.84 9.41
C SER A 44 -8.84 6.26 7.98
N ALA A 45 -8.14 7.38 7.84
CA ALA A 45 -7.62 7.81 6.55
C ALA A 45 -6.55 6.83 6.04
N ARG A 46 -5.75 6.23 6.93
CA ARG A 46 -4.82 5.14 6.58
C ARG A 46 -5.55 4.00 5.88
N ASP A 47 -6.55 3.43 6.53
CA ASP A 47 -7.25 2.25 6.00
C ASP A 47 -8.02 2.59 4.72
N ALA A 48 -8.57 3.80 4.60
CA ALA A 48 -9.23 4.25 3.37
C ALA A 48 -8.25 4.33 2.19
N ILE A 49 -7.05 4.90 2.39
CA ILE A 49 -6.00 4.95 1.36
C ILE A 49 -5.55 3.53 0.98
N LEU A 50 -5.23 2.69 1.98
CA LEU A 50 -4.72 1.34 1.74
C LEU A 50 -5.73 0.48 0.98
N ARG A 51 -7.01 0.51 1.37
CA ARG A 51 -8.07 -0.20 0.65
C ARG A 51 -8.11 0.19 -0.82
N GLU A 52 -8.03 1.48 -1.09
CA GLU A 52 -8.10 1.98 -2.46
C GLU A 52 -6.88 1.56 -3.29
N ILE A 53 -5.66 1.78 -2.79
CA ILE A 53 -4.45 1.46 -3.56
C ILE A 53 -4.26 -0.05 -3.76
N PHE A 54 -4.68 -0.89 -2.79
CA PHE A 54 -4.61 -2.36 -2.93
C PHE A 54 -5.69 -2.88 -3.88
N SER A 55 -6.93 -2.41 -3.74
CA SER A 55 -8.00 -2.77 -4.67
C SER A 55 -7.63 -2.39 -6.10
N ASN A 56 -7.10 -1.19 -6.31
CA ASN A 56 -6.63 -0.73 -7.62
C ASN A 56 -5.49 -1.61 -8.15
N SER A 57 -4.47 -1.88 -7.33
CA SER A 57 -3.34 -2.71 -7.74
C SER A 57 -3.80 -4.12 -8.14
N LEU A 58 -4.72 -4.73 -7.39
CA LEU A 58 -5.22 -6.08 -7.66
C LEU A 58 -6.22 -6.11 -8.83
N ALA A 59 -7.13 -5.13 -8.93
CA ALA A 59 -8.15 -5.11 -9.97
C ALA A 59 -7.61 -4.67 -11.34
N HIS A 60 -6.56 -3.85 -11.38
CA HIS A 60 -6.05 -3.27 -12.62
C HIS A 60 -4.69 -3.80 -13.07
N ARG A 61 -4.09 -4.75 -12.34
CA ARG A 61 -2.85 -5.41 -12.71
C ARG A 61 -3.01 -6.15 -14.05
N ASP A 62 -1.97 -6.09 -14.87
CA ASP A 62 -1.82 -7.01 -15.98
C ASP A 62 -1.30 -8.37 -15.49
N TYR A 63 -2.18 -9.38 -15.47
CA TYR A 63 -1.86 -10.73 -15.06
C TYR A 63 -1.19 -11.57 -16.14
N SER A 64 -1.09 -11.07 -17.37
CA SER A 64 -0.41 -11.75 -18.48
C SER A 64 1.11 -11.57 -18.46
N THR A 65 1.60 -10.59 -17.72
CA THR A 65 3.03 -10.31 -17.59
C THR A 65 3.65 -11.02 -16.38
N GLY A 66 4.93 -11.33 -16.47
CA GLY A 66 5.72 -11.83 -15.33
C GLY A 66 6.14 -10.71 -14.35
N TYR A 67 5.61 -9.49 -14.50
CA TYR A 67 5.96 -8.40 -13.58
C TYR A 67 5.42 -8.66 -12.17
N VAL A 68 6.30 -8.65 -11.21
CA VAL A 68 5.94 -8.84 -9.81
C VAL A 68 5.41 -7.53 -9.24
N ALA A 69 4.15 -7.54 -8.81
CA ALA A 69 3.58 -6.39 -8.10
C ALA A 69 4.30 -6.18 -6.76
N LYS A 70 4.43 -4.92 -6.34
CA LYS A 70 5.14 -4.53 -5.13
C LYS A 70 4.31 -3.55 -4.33
N PHE A 71 4.40 -3.67 -3.01
CA PHE A 71 4.03 -2.64 -2.07
C PHE A 71 5.24 -2.31 -1.19
N VAL A 72 5.56 -1.04 -1.06
CA VAL A 72 6.75 -0.58 -0.34
C VAL A 72 6.38 0.54 0.60
N ILE A 73 6.85 0.47 1.84
CA ILE A 73 6.77 1.55 2.82
C ILE A 73 8.17 2.09 3.06
N GLU A 74 8.36 3.38 2.81
CA GLU A 74 9.58 4.13 3.09
C GLU A 74 9.30 5.14 4.22
N LYS A 75 10.29 5.84 4.66
CA LYS A 75 10.15 6.79 5.77
C LYS A 75 9.19 7.94 5.48
N ASP A 76 9.16 8.40 4.23
CA ASP A 76 8.45 9.61 3.79
C ASP A 76 7.36 9.34 2.76
N ARG A 77 7.22 8.08 2.33
CA ARG A 77 6.21 7.66 1.36
C ARG A 77 5.93 6.17 1.44
N MET A 78 4.78 5.76 0.92
CA MET A 78 4.52 4.38 0.51
C MET A 78 4.12 4.37 -0.95
N TYR A 79 4.31 3.23 -1.64
CA TYR A 79 3.89 3.09 -3.01
C TYR A 79 3.54 1.66 -3.40
N THR A 80 2.66 1.54 -4.38
CA THR A 80 2.39 0.28 -5.09
C THR A 80 2.93 0.36 -6.51
N GLU A 81 3.40 -0.77 -7.03
CA GLU A 81 3.76 -0.97 -8.43
C GLU A 81 3.15 -2.27 -8.94
N ASN A 82 2.55 -2.24 -10.12
CA ASN A 82 2.06 -3.44 -10.79
C ASN A 82 2.22 -3.33 -12.31
N GLY A 83 2.40 -4.48 -12.97
CA GLY A 83 2.36 -4.56 -14.42
C GLY A 83 1.05 -4.00 -14.95
N ASN A 84 1.09 -3.30 -16.07
CA ASN A 84 -0.01 -2.52 -16.57
C ASN A 84 -0.14 -2.60 -18.11
N LEU A 85 -1.38 -2.68 -18.60
CA LEU A 85 -1.70 -2.40 -19.99
C LEU A 85 -2.00 -0.90 -20.08
N SER A 86 -0.98 -0.11 -20.44
CA SER A 86 -1.09 1.33 -20.47
C SER A 86 -1.97 1.83 -21.61
N HIS A 87 -2.81 2.83 -21.34
CA HIS A 87 -3.50 3.62 -22.36
C HIS A 87 -2.77 4.93 -22.66
N GLY A 88 -1.81 5.29 -21.81
CA GLY A 88 -0.97 6.48 -21.92
C GLY A 88 0.29 6.31 -21.07
N HIS A 89 1.11 7.35 -21.03
CA HIS A 89 2.32 7.39 -20.22
C HIS A 89 2.42 8.72 -19.51
N GLY A 90 2.79 8.67 -18.24
CA GLY A 90 3.03 9.85 -17.42
C GLY A 90 2.08 9.98 -16.24
N GLU A 91 2.08 11.13 -15.62
CA GLU A 91 1.27 11.42 -14.45
C GLU A 91 -0.20 11.56 -14.82
N LEU A 92 -1.06 10.81 -14.12
CA LEU A 92 -2.52 10.93 -14.23
C LEU A 92 -3.01 12.03 -13.26
N LYS A 93 -3.81 12.94 -13.80
CA LYS A 93 -4.44 14.02 -13.03
C LYS A 93 -5.93 13.77 -12.87
N LEU A 94 -6.50 14.28 -11.78
CA LEU A 94 -7.94 14.17 -11.55
C LEU A 94 -8.77 14.80 -12.65
N ASP A 95 -8.29 15.92 -13.20
CA ASP A 95 -8.96 16.60 -14.31
C ASP A 95 -8.72 15.85 -15.62
N GLY A 96 -9.81 15.37 -16.22
CA GLY A 96 -9.77 14.62 -17.47
C GLY A 96 -9.46 13.12 -17.30
N PHE A 97 -9.41 12.60 -16.08
CA PHE A 97 -9.28 11.17 -15.86
C PHE A 97 -10.57 10.43 -16.23
N GLU A 98 -10.47 9.58 -17.23
CA GLU A 98 -11.54 8.65 -17.60
C GLU A 98 -11.26 7.27 -16.98
N PRO A 99 -12.09 6.83 -16.01
CA PRO A 99 -11.90 5.54 -15.36
C PRO A 99 -12.08 4.39 -16.35
N PHE A 100 -11.10 3.50 -16.40
CA PHE A 100 -11.15 2.31 -17.23
C PHE A 100 -10.81 1.07 -16.41
N SER A 101 -11.66 0.05 -16.50
CA SER A 101 -11.41 -1.24 -15.82
C SER A 101 -10.60 -2.18 -16.70
N LYS A 102 -9.39 -2.54 -16.27
CA LYS A 102 -8.49 -3.45 -17.02
C LYS A 102 -8.90 -4.91 -16.87
N ASN A 103 -9.45 -5.29 -15.72
CA ASN A 103 -10.00 -6.61 -15.45
C ASN A 103 -11.46 -6.50 -14.97
N PRO A 104 -12.44 -6.28 -15.87
CA PRO A 104 -13.82 -6.04 -15.48
C PRO A 104 -14.44 -7.11 -14.56
N PRO A 105 -14.17 -8.42 -14.74
CA PRO A 105 -14.68 -9.44 -13.83
C PRO A 105 -14.15 -9.29 -12.41
N ILE A 106 -12.84 -9.02 -12.23
CA ILE A 106 -12.23 -8.84 -10.92
C ILE A 106 -12.79 -7.55 -10.26
N ALA A 107 -12.82 -6.46 -11.00
CA ALA A 107 -13.36 -5.19 -10.51
C ALA A 107 -14.83 -5.31 -10.10
N LYS A 108 -15.64 -6.09 -10.84
CA LYS A 108 -17.02 -6.37 -10.48
C LYS A 108 -17.12 -7.10 -9.13
N VAL A 109 -16.37 -8.19 -8.97
CA VAL A 109 -16.37 -8.97 -7.73
C VAL A 109 -15.90 -8.12 -6.54
N PHE A 110 -14.83 -7.32 -6.71
CA PHE A 110 -14.35 -6.44 -5.65
C PHE A 110 -15.39 -5.42 -5.19
N ARG A 111 -16.19 -4.87 -6.13
CA ARG A 111 -17.32 -3.99 -5.76
C ARG A 111 -18.43 -4.74 -5.03
N GLU A 112 -18.80 -5.94 -5.49
CA GLU A 112 -19.86 -6.75 -4.86
C GLU A 112 -19.51 -7.13 -3.41
N VAL A 113 -18.24 -7.35 -3.11
CA VAL A 113 -17.77 -7.63 -1.74
C VAL A 113 -17.30 -6.38 -1.00
N SER A 114 -17.56 -5.20 -1.51
CA SER A 114 -17.23 -3.91 -0.91
C SER A 114 -15.72 -3.71 -0.65
N LEU A 115 -14.85 -4.33 -1.43
CA LEU A 115 -13.41 -4.07 -1.41
C LEU A 115 -13.02 -2.87 -2.28
N ALA A 116 -13.81 -2.55 -3.29
CA ALA A 116 -13.64 -1.38 -4.14
C ALA A 116 -14.91 -0.55 -4.19
N ASP A 117 -14.74 0.75 -4.29
CA ASP A 117 -15.82 1.71 -4.47
C ASP A 117 -16.32 1.75 -5.94
N GLU A 118 -17.24 2.65 -6.23
CA GLU A 118 -17.70 2.89 -7.60
C GLU A 118 -16.57 3.34 -8.52
N LEU A 119 -16.66 2.96 -9.79
CA LEU A 119 -15.64 3.29 -10.79
C LEU A 119 -15.43 4.81 -10.87
N GLY A 120 -14.19 5.25 -10.67
CA GLY A 120 -13.76 6.66 -10.74
C GLY A 120 -13.81 7.42 -9.41
N SER A 121 -14.35 6.85 -8.32
CA SER A 121 -14.28 7.48 -6.99
C SER A 121 -12.91 7.31 -6.34
N GLY A 122 -12.21 6.23 -6.62
CA GLY A 122 -11.00 5.80 -5.95
C GLY A 122 -9.88 6.82 -5.96
N MET A 123 -9.57 7.39 -7.11
CA MET A 123 -8.54 8.42 -7.19
C MET A 123 -8.90 9.64 -6.33
N ARG A 124 -10.15 10.11 -6.36
CA ARG A 124 -10.62 11.24 -5.54
C ARG A 124 -10.53 10.93 -4.06
N ASN A 125 -10.92 9.73 -3.65
CA ASN A 125 -10.82 9.27 -2.28
C ASN A 125 -9.37 9.22 -1.82
N THR A 126 -8.47 8.70 -2.67
CA THR A 126 -7.04 8.68 -2.37
C THR A 126 -6.49 10.10 -2.18
N TYR A 127 -6.83 11.06 -3.04
CA TYR A 127 -6.45 12.47 -2.86
C TYR A 127 -6.95 13.04 -1.54
N LYS A 128 -8.24 12.85 -1.25
CA LYS A 128 -8.89 13.36 -0.04
C LYS A 128 -8.20 12.82 1.22
N TYR A 129 -8.09 11.50 1.31
CA TYR A 129 -7.56 10.87 2.52
C TYR A 129 -6.05 11.03 2.66
N THR A 130 -5.29 11.09 1.58
CA THR A 130 -3.85 11.43 1.63
C THR A 130 -3.65 12.83 2.21
N LYS A 131 -4.48 13.80 1.78
CA LYS A 131 -4.42 15.15 2.34
C LYS A 131 -4.71 15.19 3.84
N MET A 132 -5.64 14.37 4.31
CA MET A 132 -5.99 14.27 5.74
C MET A 132 -4.89 13.51 6.52
N TYR A 133 -4.30 12.48 5.94
CA TYR A 133 -3.35 11.59 6.59
C TYR A 133 -1.94 12.17 6.73
N SER A 134 -1.43 12.79 5.68
CA SER A 134 -0.05 13.28 5.62
C SER A 134 0.08 14.76 5.25
N GLY A 135 -1.01 15.41 4.86
CA GLY A 135 -0.98 16.76 4.29
C GLY A 135 -0.46 16.84 2.86
N GLY A 136 0.02 15.72 2.31
CA GLY A 136 0.58 15.63 0.98
C GLY A 136 -0.45 15.38 -0.13
N VAL A 137 0.06 15.12 -1.33
CA VAL A 137 -0.72 14.85 -2.54
C VAL A 137 -0.24 13.52 -3.13
N PRO A 138 -1.13 12.55 -3.44
CA PRO A 138 -0.75 11.32 -4.07
C PRO A 138 -0.35 11.55 -5.53
N GLU A 139 0.54 10.69 -6.04
CA GLU A 139 0.93 10.66 -7.45
C GLU A 139 0.50 9.33 -8.07
N PHE A 140 -0.06 9.39 -9.27
CA PHE A 140 -0.42 8.23 -10.08
C PHE A 140 0.33 8.31 -11.39
N ILE A 141 1.17 7.32 -11.66
CA ILE A 141 2.02 7.30 -12.84
C ILE A 141 1.62 6.11 -13.71
N GLU A 142 1.17 6.38 -14.91
CA GLU A 142 0.82 5.37 -15.89
C GLU A 142 1.99 5.09 -16.84
N GLY A 143 2.21 3.82 -17.14
CA GLY A 143 3.20 3.29 -18.05
C GLY A 143 3.03 1.77 -18.12
N ASP A 144 4.01 1.04 -18.62
CA ASP A 144 4.02 -0.43 -18.59
C ASP A 144 4.01 -0.98 -17.16
N VAL A 145 4.41 -0.15 -16.22
CA VAL A 145 4.22 -0.33 -14.78
C VAL A 145 3.37 0.82 -14.29
N PHE A 146 2.25 0.50 -13.66
CA PHE A 146 1.44 1.49 -12.97
C PHE A 146 1.99 1.68 -11.56
N LYS A 147 2.19 2.92 -11.16
CA LYS A 147 2.71 3.27 -9.84
C LYS A 147 1.81 4.28 -9.15
N THR A 148 1.45 3.97 -7.90
CA THR A 148 0.77 4.92 -7.00
C THR A 148 1.70 5.26 -5.86
N ILE A 149 1.98 6.54 -5.64
CA ILE A 149 2.85 7.04 -4.58
C ILE A 149 2.01 7.86 -3.60
N ILE A 150 2.09 7.52 -2.33
CA ILE A 150 1.41 8.21 -1.24
C ILE A 150 2.47 8.80 -0.31
N PRO A 151 2.58 10.13 -0.19
CA PRO A 151 3.48 10.75 0.76
C PRO A 151 3.05 10.46 2.20
N LEU A 152 4.01 10.23 3.07
CA LEU A 152 3.80 9.95 4.49
C LEU A 152 4.40 11.08 5.34
N SER A 153 3.75 11.38 6.46
CA SER A 153 4.29 12.25 7.49
C SER A 153 5.13 11.45 8.49
N SER A 154 5.99 12.11 9.25
CA SER A 154 6.75 11.45 10.32
C SER A 154 5.85 10.82 11.38
N ALA A 155 4.65 11.38 11.62
CA ALA A 155 3.67 10.80 12.53
C ALA A 155 3.10 9.46 12.00
N ALA A 156 2.98 9.29 10.67
CA ALA A 156 2.50 8.07 10.06
C ALA A 156 3.52 6.92 10.16
N THR A 157 4.80 7.24 10.21
CA THR A 157 5.92 6.28 10.16
C THR A 157 6.75 6.22 11.45
N SER A 158 6.28 6.83 12.54
CA SER A 158 7.00 6.83 13.83
C SER A 158 7.22 5.43 14.42
N MET A 159 6.41 4.44 14.00
CA MET A 159 6.62 3.02 14.35
C MET A 159 7.71 2.34 13.49
N VAL A 160 8.17 3.02 12.45
CA VAL A 160 9.10 2.49 11.43
C VAL A 160 10.49 3.05 11.70
N GLY A 161 11.04 2.83 12.88
CA GLY A 161 12.38 3.27 13.24
C GLY A 161 13.15 2.20 14.01
N PRO A 162 14.47 2.32 14.14
CA PRO A 162 15.26 1.41 14.97
C PRO A 162 14.83 1.41 16.44
N ASP A 163 14.06 2.40 16.87
CA ASP A 163 13.53 2.53 18.24
C ASP A 163 12.05 2.12 18.35
N GLY A 164 11.41 1.66 17.27
CA GLY A 164 9.98 1.27 17.23
C GLY A 164 9.65 -0.06 17.91
N ASN A 165 10.57 -0.66 18.63
CA ASN A 165 10.39 -1.92 19.37
C ASN A 165 10.03 -1.72 20.85
N GLN A 166 9.22 -0.73 21.18
CA GLN A 166 8.66 -0.63 22.53
C GLN A 166 7.13 -0.71 22.41
N ASP A 167 6.64 -1.91 22.46
CA ASP A 167 5.36 -2.43 22.95
C ASP A 167 4.89 -3.65 22.14
N THR A 168 5.63 -4.75 22.26
CA THR A 168 5.06 -6.07 21.98
C THR A 168 4.67 -6.69 23.33
N PRO A 169 3.43 -7.18 23.51
CA PRO A 169 3.13 -8.08 24.60
C PRO A 169 4.03 -9.32 24.49
N GLN A 170 4.72 -9.65 25.57
CA GLN A 170 5.54 -10.85 25.69
C GLN A 170 4.67 -12.09 25.49
N ASP A 171 4.76 -12.72 24.33
CA ASP A 171 4.48 -14.15 24.23
C ASP A 171 5.78 -14.92 24.44
N ASN A 172 5.85 -15.53 25.63
CA ASN A 172 6.87 -16.47 26.00
C ASN A 172 6.82 -17.71 25.08
N LEU A 173 7.74 -17.85 24.17
CA LEU A 173 8.14 -19.14 23.63
C LEU A 173 9.64 -19.30 23.78
N GLN A 174 9.99 -20.34 24.54
CA GLN A 174 11.32 -20.73 24.93
C GLN A 174 12.21 -21.10 23.74
N ASP A 175 13.44 -20.67 23.89
CA ASP A 175 14.73 -21.07 23.31
C ASP A 175 14.83 -22.32 22.44
N THR A 176 15.43 -22.12 21.25
CA THR A 176 16.55 -22.96 20.80
C THR A 176 17.58 -22.11 20.04
N PRO A 177 18.90 -22.28 20.31
CA PRO A 177 19.92 -21.43 19.70
C PRO A 177 20.49 -22.06 18.41
N GLN A 178 20.76 -21.22 17.43
CA GLN A 178 21.70 -21.31 16.29
C GLN A 178 21.13 -20.53 15.11
N ASP A 179 21.77 -19.61 14.45
CA ASP A 179 23.13 -19.32 14.08
C ASP A 179 23.25 -17.81 13.74
N ASN A 180 24.39 -17.24 14.03
CA ASN A 180 24.84 -15.93 13.61
C ASN A 180 24.92 -15.82 12.09
N LEU A 181 24.05 -15.03 11.51
CA LEU A 181 24.28 -14.35 10.24
C LEU A 181 23.83 -12.90 10.37
N GLN A 182 24.69 -12.16 11.00
CA GLN A 182 24.60 -10.71 11.10
C GLN A 182 25.13 -10.11 9.81
N GLU A 183 24.30 -10.08 8.79
CA GLU A 183 24.46 -9.12 7.72
C GLU A 183 23.42 -8.04 7.90
N LYS A 184 23.90 -6.83 8.14
CA LYS A 184 23.12 -5.60 8.08
C LYS A 184 22.65 -5.39 6.64
N VAL A 185 21.65 -6.11 6.23
CA VAL A 185 20.94 -5.83 5.00
C VAL A 185 20.10 -4.59 5.27
N ASN A 186 20.32 -3.53 4.51
CA ASN A 186 19.43 -2.37 4.46
C ASN A 186 18.05 -2.86 4.06
N GLN A 187 17.14 -2.87 5.00
CA GLN A 187 15.86 -3.54 4.87
C GLN A 187 14.86 -2.64 4.16
N VAL A 188 14.48 -2.91 2.93
CA VAL A 188 13.35 -2.34 2.16
C VAL A 188 12.14 -3.22 2.39
N VAL A 189 10.97 -2.73 2.65
CA VAL A 189 9.78 -3.55 2.74
C VAL A 189 9.23 -3.77 1.35
N TYR A 190 9.41 -4.97 0.85
CA TYR A 190 8.78 -5.41 -0.38
C TYR A 190 7.70 -6.42 -0.05
N GLU A 191 6.47 -6.13 -0.41
CA GLU A 191 5.49 -7.17 -0.57
C GLU A 191 5.43 -7.60 -2.03
N LYS A 192 5.76 -8.84 -2.25
CA LYS A 192 5.72 -9.48 -3.55
C LYS A 192 4.36 -10.14 -3.70
N ILE A 193 3.49 -9.55 -4.53
CA ILE A 193 2.20 -10.14 -4.90
C ILE A 193 2.45 -10.97 -6.17
N ILE A 194 2.31 -12.27 -6.08
CA ILE A 194 2.41 -13.20 -7.21
C ILE A 194 1.02 -13.61 -7.63
#